data_92486a9e17bf3a286941016df8d4c058
#
_entry.id   92486a9e17bf3a286941016df8d4c058
#
_cell.length_a   1.000
_cell.length_b   1.000
_cell.length_c   1.000
_cell.angle_alpha   90.00
_cell.angle_beta   90.00
_cell.angle_gamma   90.00
#
_symmetry.space_group_name_H-M   'P 1'
#
loop_
_entity.id
_entity.type
_entity.pdbx_description
1 polymer ?
#
loop_
_entity_poly.entity_id
_entity_poly.type
_entity_poly.pdbx_seq_one_letter_code
_entity_poly.pdbx_strand_id
1 'polypeptide(L)'
;VSFALPDIAIPPDLAREEMPDLLRHWYLGPRARRHMMMRRFAEVDRHLDPVAGRRVLDVGSAWGFNVMALNRLGFQAVGVDIVPDPFTVGKRIAEHNAIPFDVAGADARALPFRDASFDHVTLVETFEHIFAEDRPRAMAECFRVLRPGGRLVLSTPNHASTVERAKRVAVRHRWIRAKLPSMCYPDAGATRADYHPYRYHRPWPDRDIVALVESAGFRVTGVSHFLFMLKSTPDALYAPWSALERLGERTPLVRGSAATVCVVARKPS
;
A
#
# COMPACT_ATOMS: atom_id res chain seq x y z
N VAL A 1 -15.39 14.73 -0.29
CA VAL A 1 -14.14 15.48 -0.26
C VAL A 1 -13.19 14.75 -1.19
N SER A 2 -12.74 15.39 -2.27
CA SER A 2 -11.72 14.84 -3.16
C SER A 2 -10.38 14.97 -2.43
N PHE A 3 -9.83 13.87 -1.94
CA PHE A 3 -8.46 13.84 -1.44
C PHE A 3 -7.50 13.95 -2.64
N ALA A 4 -7.09 15.16 -2.95
CA ALA A 4 -5.95 15.38 -3.83
C ALA A 4 -4.68 15.20 -2.99
N LEU A 5 -3.89 14.16 -3.29
CA LEU A 5 -2.60 13.99 -2.63
C LEU A 5 -1.69 15.19 -2.94
N PRO A 6 -0.98 15.71 -1.95
CA PRO A 6 -0.11 16.86 -2.13
C PRO A 6 1.04 16.52 -3.10
N ASP A 7 1.41 17.49 -3.91
CA ASP A 7 2.61 17.37 -4.73
C ASP A 7 3.84 17.51 -3.84
N ILE A 8 4.73 16.51 -3.89
CA ILE A 8 5.98 16.46 -3.14
C ILE A 8 7.11 16.64 -4.14
N ALA A 9 7.81 17.77 -4.03
CA ALA A 9 8.92 18.09 -4.91
C ALA A 9 10.14 17.23 -4.61
N ILE A 10 10.81 16.73 -5.65
CA ILE A 10 12.06 15.99 -5.51
C ILE A 10 13.22 16.98 -5.51
N PRO A 11 14.18 16.89 -4.57
CA PRO A 11 15.37 17.74 -4.57
C PRO A 11 16.11 17.64 -5.91
N PRO A 12 16.51 18.77 -6.54
CA PRO A 12 17.16 18.75 -7.85
C PRO A 12 18.57 18.12 -7.83
N ASP A 13 19.19 18.05 -6.66
CA ASP A 13 20.50 17.45 -6.42
C ASP A 13 20.43 15.97 -6.06
N LEU A 14 19.24 15.39 -5.95
CA LEU A 14 19.07 13.96 -5.67
C LEU A 14 19.34 13.15 -6.93
N ALA A 15 20.51 12.49 -6.98
CA ALA A 15 20.89 11.66 -8.10
C ALA A 15 19.94 10.48 -8.30
N ARG A 16 19.66 10.15 -9.57
CA ARG A 16 18.69 9.09 -9.91
C ARG A 16 19.10 7.72 -9.35
N GLU A 17 20.39 7.47 -9.24
CA GLU A 17 21.00 6.25 -8.70
C GLU A 17 20.76 6.08 -7.21
N GLU A 18 20.64 7.18 -6.48
CA GLU A 18 20.33 7.18 -5.04
C GLU A 18 18.85 6.89 -4.75
N MET A 19 17.98 7.08 -5.75
CA MET A 19 16.53 6.95 -5.57
C MET A 19 16.11 5.48 -5.40
N PRO A 20 15.31 5.15 -4.38
CA PRO A 20 14.69 3.83 -4.26
C PRO A 20 13.86 3.46 -5.50
N ASP A 21 13.77 2.18 -5.81
CA ASP A 21 13.04 1.67 -6.97
C ASP A 21 11.58 2.16 -7.01
N LEU A 22 10.91 2.21 -5.86
CA LEU A 22 9.54 2.72 -5.77
C LEU A 22 9.43 4.19 -6.17
N LEU A 23 10.39 5.05 -5.75
CA LEU A 23 10.43 6.44 -6.15
C LEU A 23 10.71 6.55 -7.66
N ARG A 24 11.77 5.91 -8.12
CA ARG A 24 12.26 6.01 -9.50
C ARG A 24 11.30 5.46 -10.55
N HIS A 25 10.72 4.29 -10.28
CA HIS A 25 9.91 3.57 -11.28
C HIS A 25 8.41 3.86 -11.17
N TRP A 26 7.91 4.26 -10.00
CA TRP A 26 6.50 4.50 -9.78
C TRP A 26 6.16 5.98 -9.65
N TYR A 27 6.79 6.69 -8.75
CA TYR A 27 6.48 8.12 -8.54
C TYR A 27 6.96 9.00 -9.70
N LEU A 28 8.23 8.82 -10.14
CA LEU A 28 8.83 9.51 -11.27
C LEU A 28 8.69 8.76 -12.60
N GLY A 29 8.01 7.63 -12.59
CA GLY A 29 7.79 6.78 -13.76
C GLY A 29 6.70 7.31 -14.71
N PRO A 30 6.33 6.50 -15.74
CA PRO A 30 5.24 6.80 -16.64
C PRO A 30 3.93 7.15 -15.93
N ARG A 31 3.11 8.00 -16.54
CA ARG A 31 1.84 8.50 -15.96
C ARG A 31 0.96 7.40 -15.39
N ALA A 32 0.86 6.26 -16.07
CA ALA A 32 0.06 5.12 -15.59
C ALA A 32 0.57 4.56 -14.26
N ARG A 33 1.88 4.42 -14.07
CA ARG A 33 2.46 3.91 -12.82
C ARG A 33 2.28 4.90 -11.67
N ARG A 34 2.54 6.20 -11.95
CA ARG A 34 2.29 7.27 -10.97
C ARG A 34 0.81 7.31 -10.58
N HIS A 35 -0.10 7.22 -11.55
CA HIS A 35 -1.54 7.14 -11.30
C HIS A 35 -1.91 5.98 -10.37
N MET A 36 -1.43 4.78 -10.68
CA MET A 36 -1.70 3.59 -9.86
C MET A 36 -1.25 3.77 -8.41
N MET A 37 -0.05 4.32 -8.20
CA MET A 37 0.47 4.58 -6.86
C MET A 37 -0.36 5.63 -6.13
N MET A 38 -0.60 6.77 -6.76
CA MET A 38 -1.38 7.87 -6.15
C MET A 38 -2.81 7.46 -5.84
N ARG A 39 -3.44 6.65 -6.68
CA ARG A 39 -4.80 6.14 -6.45
C ARG A 39 -4.88 5.22 -5.23
N ARG A 40 -3.83 4.44 -4.95
CA ARG A 40 -3.75 3.57 -3.77
C ARG A 40 -3.68 4.39 -2.48
N PHE A 41 -2.79 5.37 -2.41
CA PHE A 41 -2.72 6.29 -1.28
C PHE A 41 -4.03 7.06 -1.10
N ALA A 42 -4.54 7.69 -2.16
CA ALA A 42 -5.78 8.46 -2.09
C ALA A 42 -6.99 7.61 -1.66
N GLU A 43 -7.06 6.34 -2.07
CA GLU A 43 -8.13 5.44 -1.66
C GLU A 43 -8.03 5.09 -0.17
N VAL A 44 -6.83 4.84 0.34
CA VAL A 44 -6.62 4.56 1.76
C VAL A 44 -6.89 5.81 2.60
N ASP A 45 -6.29 6.93 2.24
CA ASP A 45 -6.34 8.17 3.02
C ASP A 45 -7.75 8.75 3.12
N ARG A 46 -8.59 8.58 2.08
CA ARG A 46 -9.99 9.04 2.12
C ARG A 46 -10.84 8.38 3.21
N HIS A 47 -10.40 7.24 3.74
CA HIS A 47 -11.08 6.53 4.83
C HIS A 47 -10.60 6.94 6.22
N LEU A 48 -9.59 7.82 6.30
CA LEU A 48 -9.15 8.41 7.55
C LEU A 48 -10.12 9.55 7.96
N ASP A 49 -10.30 9.74 9.25
CA ASP A 49 -11.07 10.91 9.72
C ASP A 49 -10.21 12.17 9.52
N PRO A 50 -10.66 13.16 8.75
CA PRO A 50 -9.86 14.34 8.39
C PRO A 50 -9.85 15.36 9.54
N VAL A 51 -9.43 14.95 10.72
CA VAL A 51 -9.27 15.80 11.90
C VAL A 51 -7.79 16.08 12.09
N ALA A 52 -7.41 17.35 12.05
CA ALA A 52 -6.04 17.79 12.24
C ALA A 52 -5.47 17.29 13.59
N GLY A 53 -4.20 16.90 13.58
CA GLY A 53 -3.50 16.41 14.76
C GLY A 53 -3.77 14.95 15.10
N ARG A 54 -4.65 14.23 14.40
CA ARG A 54 -4.79 12.78 14.58
C ARG A 54 -3.51 12.04 14.22
N ARG A 55 -3.17 11.05 15.05
CA ARG A 55 -1.96 10.25 14.88
C ARG A 55 -2.22 9.08 13.95
N VAL A 56 -1.42 8.97 12.89
CA VAL A 56 -1.49 7.88 11.90
C VAL A 56 -0.19 7.09 11.92
N LEU A 57 -0.27 5.76 11.98
CA LEU A 57 0.85 4.87 11.74
C LEU A 57 0.74 4.28 10.33
N ASP A 58 1.75 4.50 9.51
CA ASP A 58 1.87 3.89 8.18
C ASP A 58 2.83 2.70 8.24
N VAL A 59 2.30 1.48 8.14
CA VAL A 59 3.07 0.23 8.25
C VAL A 59 3.49 -0.23 6.86
N GLY A 60 4.78 -0.38 6.63
CA GLY A 60 5.37 -0.62 5.31
C GLY A 60 5.48 0.67 4.50
N SER A 61 5.98 1.71 5.13
CA SER A 61 6.02 3.08 4.58
C SER A 61 7.06 3.28 3.47
N ALA A 62 7.90 2.29 3.18
CA ALA A 62 8.95 2.34 2.17
C ALA A 62 9.85 3.58 2.32
N TRP A 63 9.88 4.50 1.34
CA TRP A 63 10.64 5.75 1.44
C TRP A 63 9.87 6.90 2.14
N GLY A 64 8.69 6.62 2.70
CA GLY A 64 7.92 7.55 3.52
C GLY A 64 7.03 8.53 2.76
N PHE A 65 6.68 8.24 1.50
CA PHE A 65 5.78 9.12 0.73
C PHE A 65 4.46 9.39 1.44
N ASN A 66 3.80 8.33 1.93
CA ASN A 66 2.50 8.47 2.59
C ASN A 66 2.61 9.26 3.90
N VAL A 67 3.70 9.08 4.65
CA VAL A 67 3.98 9.88 5.86
C VAL A 67 4.03 11.37 5.54
N MET A 68 4.77 11.75 4.48
CA MET A 68 4.85 13.13 4.03
C MET A 68 3.50 13.66 3.56
N ALA A 69 2.77 12.87 2.79
CA ALA A 69 1.45 13.25 2.27
C ALA A 69 0.45 13.49 3.41
N LEU A 70 0.39 12.59 4.39
CA LEU A 70 -0.48 12.70 5.56
C LEU A 70 -0.11 13.91 6.44
N ASN A 71 1.19 14.16 6.66
CA ASN A 71 1.63 15.33 7.44
C ASN A 71 1.26 16.65 6.74
N ARG A 72 1.33 16.71 5.40
CA ARG A 72 0.80 17.88 4.65
C ARG A 72 -0.70 18.06 4.76
N LEU A 73 -1.45 16.98 4.98
CA LEU A 73 -2.90 17.03 5.22
C LEU A 73 -3.25 17.36 6.68
N GLY A 74 -2.25 17.62 7.53
CA GLY A 74 -2.44 18.03 8.93
C GLY A 74 -2.52 16.89 9.94
N PHE A 75 -2.25 15.65 9.54
CA PHE A 75 -2.07 14.52 10.45
C PHE A 75 -0.72 14.58 11.16
N GLN A 76 -0.56 13.77 12.20
CA GLN A 76 0.72 13.43 12.82
C GLN A 76 1.08 12.00 12.39
N ALA A 77 1.66 11.86 11.22
CA ALA A 77 1.97 10.57 10.65
C ALA A 77 3.38 10.10 11.03
N VAL A 78 3.47 8.82 11.40
CA VAL A 78 4.72 8.09 11.67
C VAL A 78 4.77 6.89 10.74
N GLY A 79 5.92 6.63 10.13
CA GLY A 79 6.14 5.48 9.25
C GLY A 79 7.03 4.42 9.86
N VAL A 80 6.73 3.15 9.57
CA VAL A 80 7.65 2.04 9.86
C VAL A 80 7.84 1.15 8.63
N ASP A 81 9.05 0.64 8.46
CA ASP A 81 9.36 -0.36 7.45
C ASP A 81 10.43 -1.31 7.98
N ILE A 82 10.39 -2.58 7.53
CA ILE A 82 11.41 -3.57 7.88
C ILE A 82 12.73 -3.31 7.14
N VAL A 83 12.68 -2.55 6.03
CA VAL A 83 13.83 -2.10 5.23
C VAL A 83 13.98 -0.59 5.39
N PRO A 84 14.83 -0.12 6.32
CA PRO A 84 14.92 1.30 6.63
C PRO A 84 15.78 2.11 5.63
N ASP A 85 16.57 1.47 4.77
CA ASP A 85 17.50 2.15 3.85
C ASP A 85 16.84 3.26 3.01
N PRO A 86 15.62 3.09 2.46
CA PRO A 86 14.94 4.13 1.71
C PRO A 86 14.62 5.40 2.50
N PHE A 87 14.61 5.35 3.83
CA PHE A 87 14.31 6.51 4.69
C PHE A 87 15.32 7.65 4.57
N THR A 88 16.58 7.34 4.25
CA THR A 88 17.60 8.36 4.02
C THR A 88 17.21 9.30 2.88
N VAL A 89 16.71 8.74 1.78
CA VAL A 89 16.21 9.51 0.65
C VAL A 89 14.90 10.22 0.99
N GLY A 90 13.99 9.53 1.68
CA GLY A 90 12.74 10.11 2.17
C GLY A 90 12.98 11.34 3.03
N LYS A 91 13.96 11.29 3.93
CA LYS A 91 14.35 12.41 4.80
C LYS A 91 14.84 13.63 4.00
N ARG A 92 15.72 13.43 3.00
CA ARG A 92 16.18 14.52 2.12
C ARG A 92 15.00 15.17 1.36
N ILE A 93 14.04 14.36 0.89
CA ILE A 93 12.84 14.86 0.22
C ILE A 93 11.96 15.64 1.20
N ALA A 94 11.75 15.14 2.40
CA ALA A 94 10.94 15.80 3.44
C ALA A 94 11.55 17.14 3.87
N GLU A 95 12.85 17.19 4.10
CA GLU A 95 13.61 18.41 4.41
C GLU A 95 13.48 19.46 3.30
N HIS A 96 13.65 19.05 2.04
CA HIS A 96 13.46 19.94 0.88
C HIS A 96 12.07 20.55 0.80
N ASN A 97 11.06 19.80 1.23
CA ASN A 97 9.66 20.23 1.22
C ASN A 97 9.19 20.87 2.54
N ALA A 98 10.05 21.00 3.53
CA ALA A 98 9.73 21.46 4.88
C ALA A 98 8.55 20.68 5.51
N ILE A 99 8.56 19.34 5.38
CA ILE A 99 7.52 18.44 5.90
C ILE A 99 8.08 17.66 7.09
N PRO A 100 7.35 17.55 8.22
CA PRO A 100 7.74 16.64 9.31
C PRO A 100 7.86 15.19 8.80
N PHE A 101 8.88 14.46 9.26
CA PHE A 101 9.20 13.14 8.76
C PHE A 101 9.69 12.22 9.88
N ASP A 102 8.75 11.54 10.51
CA ASP A 102 9.02 10.58 11.57
C ASP A 102 8.91 9.16 11.02
N VAL A 103 10.02 8.45 10.97
CA VAL A 103 10.11 7.07 10.45
C VAL A 103 11.05 6.23 11.30
N ALA A 104 10.80 4.93 11.39
CA ALA A 104 11.63 3.98 12.11
C ALA A 104 11.71 2.63 11.40
N GLY A 105 12.88 1.98 11.47
CA GLY A 105 13.03 0.58 11.12
C GLY A 105 12.28 -0.30 12.11
N ALA A 106 11.26 -1.04 11.67
CA ALA A 106 10.51 -1.94 12.54
C ALA A 106 9.81 -3.06 11.76
N ASP A 107 9.59 -4.16 12.46
CA ASP A 107 8.82 -5.29 11.96
C ASP A 107 7.34 -5.11 12.34
N ALA A 108 6.44 -5.28 11.38
CA ALA A 108 5.00 -5.22 11.60
C ALA A 108 4.49 -6.22 12.65
N ARG A 109 5.27 -7.29 12.93
CA ARG A 109 4.98 -8.31 13.94
C ARG A 109 5.36 -7.91 15.37
N ALA A 110 6.07 -6.78 15.53
CA ALA A 110 6.54 -6.27 16.82
C ALA A 110 6.74 -4.74 16.71
N LEU A 111 5.64 -4.01 16.68
CA LEU A 111 5.64 -2.56 16.52
C LEU A 111 6.19 -1.87 17.79
N PRO A 112 7.17 -0.95 17.68
CA PRO A 112 7.85 -0.34 18.82
C PRO A 112 7.03 0.80 19.45
N PHE A 113 5.72 0.63 19.54
CA PHE A 113 4.80 1.63 20.07
C PHE A 113 3.98 1.05 21.21
N ARG A 114 3.57 1.94 22.13
CA ARG A 114 2.66 1.59 23.22
C ARG A 114 1.26 1.25 22.68
N ASP A 115 0.50 0.51 23.48
CA ASP A 115 -0.92 0.27 23.22
C ASP A 115 -1.70 1.58 23.06
N ALA A 116 -2.71 1.57 22.21
CA ALA A 116 -3.62 2.69 22.01
C ALA A 116 -2.91 4.03 21.73
N SER A 117 -1.85 4.02 20.91
CA SER A 117 -1.03 5.20 20.57
C SER A 117 -1.51 5.94 19.33
N PHE A 118 -2.29 5.29 18.45
CA PHE A 118 -2.68 5.84 17.16
C PHE A 118 -4.20 5.87 16.98
N ASP A 119 -4.67 6.90 16.28
CA ASP A 119 -6.08 7.02 15.86
C ASP A 119 -6.35 6.18 14.60
N HIS A 120 -5.34 6.07 13.72
CA HIS A 120 -5.41 5.29 12.49
C HIS A 120 -4.13 4.48 12.26
N VAL A 121 -4.29 3.33 11.61
CA VAL A 121 -3.19 2.54 11.06
C VAL A 121 -3.48 2.29 9.58
N THR A 122 -2.50 2.55 8.73
CA THR A 122 -2.56 2.29 7.28
C THR A 122 -1.55 1.22 6.87
N LEU A 123 -1.94 0.36 5.93
CA LEU A 123 -1.06 -0.55 5.21
C LEU A 123 -1.37 -0.38 3.72
N VAL A 124 -0.48 0.27 2.98
CA VAL A 124 -0.68 0.51 1.55
C VAL A 124 0.22 -0.42 0.75
N GLU A 125 -0.38 -1.45 0.13
CA GLU A 125 0.35 -2.48 -0.64
C GLU A 125 1.50 -3.11 0.17
N THR A 126 1.23 -3.42 1.43
CA THR A 126 2.21 -4.00 2.38
C THR A 126 1.81 -5.41 2.81
N PHE A 127 0.51 -5.64 2.97
CA PHE A 127 -0.04 -6.90 3.51
C PHE A 127 0.39 -8.14 2.72
N GLU A 128 0.43 -8.06 1.40
CA GLU A 128 0.86 -9.14 0.51
C GLU A 128 2.33 -9.53 0.66
N HIS A 129 3.14 -8.65 1.21
CA HIS A 129 4.56 -8.86 1.45
C HIS A 129 4.85 -9.52 2.81
N ILE A 130 3.89 -9.57 3.72
CA ILE A 130 4.01 -10.29 4.99
C ILE A 130 3.77 -11.78 4.74
N PHE A 131 4.62 -12.67 5.30
CA PHE A 131 4.41 -14.11 5.23
C PHE A 131 3.03 -14.49 5.78
N ALA A 132 2.39 -15.46 5.15
CA ALA A 132 1.02 -15.85 5.49
C ALA A 132 0.86 -16.22 6.98
N GLU A 133 1.84 -16.95 7.54
CA GLU A 133 1.90 -17.35 8.93
C GLU A 133 2.15 -16.19 9.90
N ASP A 134 2.72 -15.09 9.44
CA ASP A 134 3.02 -13.91 10.26
C ASP A 134 1.90 -12.87 10.25
N ARG A 135 0.99 -12.91 9.28
CA ARG A 135 -0.12 -11.96 9.15
C ARG A 135 -1.01 -11.86 10.40
N PRO A 136 -1.36 -12.95 11.09
CA PRO A 136 -2.13 -12.86 12.33
C PRO A 136 -1.44 -12.00 13.38
N ARG A 137 -0.13 -12.18 13.54
CA ARG A 137 0.66 -11.40 14.51
C ARG A 137 0.76 -9.92 14.11
N ALA A 138 0.97 -9.64 12.84
CA ALA A 138 0.98 -8.25 12.35
C ALA A 138 -0.38 -7.56 12.55
N MET A 139 -1.49 -8.25 12.31
CA MET A 139 -2.83 -7.70 12.56
C MET A 139 -3.10 -7.49 14.06
N ALA A 140 -2.64 -8.39 14.92
CA ALA A 140 -2.74 -8.23 16.38
C ALA A 140 -1.94 -6.99 16.86
N GLU A 141 -0.75 -6.74 16.31
CA GLU A 141 0.03 -5.54 16.60
C GLU A 141 -0.66 -4.25 16.11
N CYS A 142 -1.21 -4.25 14.90
CA CYS A 142 -2.03 -3.14 14.41
C CYS A 142 -3.24 -2.87 15.34
N PHE A 143 -3.89 -3.94 15.83
CA PHE A 143 -4.98 -3.82 16.79
C PHE A 143 -4.50 -3.25 18.13
N ARG A 144 -3.38 -3.73 18.63
CA ARG A 144 -2.81 -3.29 19.91
C ARG A 144 -2.51 -1.79 19.93
N VAL A 145 -1.83 -1.30 18.89
CA VAL A 145 -1.39 0.12 18.82
C VAL A 145 -2.52 1.09 18.53
N LEU A 146 -3.64 0.63 17.98
CA LEU A 146 -4.81 1.46 17.75
C LEU A 146 -5.57 1.76 19.04
N ARG A 147 -6.07 2.98 19.16
CA ARG A 147 -7.01 3.39 20.22
C ARG A 147 -8.37 2.71 20.03
N PRO A 148 -9.16 2.50 21.11
CA PRO A 148 -10.56 2.19 20.95
C PRO A 148 -11.27 3.15 20.00
N GLY A 149 -12.10 2.66 19.10
CA GLY A 149 -12.72 3.45 18.03
C GLY A 149 -11.81 3.82 16.85
N GLY A 150 -10.50 3.54 16.92
CA GLY A 150 -9.52 3.79 15.86
C GLY A 150 -9.77 2.94 14.61
N ARG A 151 -9.21 3.37 13.47
CA ARG A 151 -9.41 2.70 12.18
C ARG A 151 -8.14 2.05 11.66
N LEU A 152 -8.31 0.84 11.14
CA LEU A 152 -7.37 0.17 10.26
C LEU A 152 -7.87 0.34 8.83
N VAL A 153 -6.99 0.79 7.93
CA VAL A 153 -7.24 0.84 6.49
C VAL A 153 -6.08 0.17 5.75
N LEU A 154 -6.37 -0.89 5.03
CA LEU A 154 -5.35 -1.59 4.25
C LEU A 154 -5.75 -1.70 2.78
N SER A 155 -4.78 -1.53 1.88
CA SER A 155 -4.92 -1.92 0.49
C SER A 155 -3.91 -3.01 0.14
N THR A 156 -4.31 -3.88 -0.78
CA THR A 156 -3.49 -4.98 -1.28
C THR A 156 -3.97 -5.39 -2.67
N PRO A 157 -3.15 -6.02 -3.52
CA PRO A 157 -3.60 -6.52 -4.80
C PRO A 157 -4.79 -7.46 -4.66
N ASN A 158 -5.80 -7.24 -5.46
CA ASN A 158 -7.01 -8.07 -5.47
C ASN A 158 -6.72 -9.44 -6.10
N HIS A 159 -6.78 -10.50 -5.30
CA HIS A 159 -6.60 -11.88 -5.76
C HIS A 159 -7.55 -12.26 -6.92
N ALA A 160 -8.77 -11.72 -6.95
CA ALA A 160 -9.76 -11.99 -7.99
C ALA A 160 -9.58 -11.14 -9.25
N SER A 161 -8.63 -10.19 -9.28
CA SER A 161 -8.42 -9.32 -10.43
C SER A 161 -8.02 -10.09 -11.70
N THR A 162 -8.32 -9.51 -12.85
CA THR A 162 -7.92 -10.07 -14.15
C THR A 162 -6.40 -10.23 -14.24
N VAL A 163 -5.63 -9.28 -13.71
CA VAL A 163 -4.18 -9.31 -13.71
C VAL A 163 -3.65 -10.48 -12.86
N GLU A 164 -4.16 -10.65 -11.64
CA GLU A 164 -3.73 -11.73 -10.76
C GLU A 164 -4.16 -13.11 -11.27
N ARG A 165 -5.33 -13.21 -11.91
CA ARG A 165 -5.75 -14.43 -12.59
C ARG A 165 -4.82 -14.79 -13.75
N ALA A 166 -4.47 -13.80 -14.59
CA ALA A 166 -3.52 -13.99 -15.69
C ALA A 166 -2.14 -14.43 -15.18
N LYS A 167 -1.63 -13.82 -14.11
CA LYS A 167 -0.36 -14.24 -13.47
C LYS A 167 -0.42 -15.70 -13.00
N ARG A 168 -1.49 -16.12 -12.31
CA ARG A 168 -1.66 -17.51 -11.86
C ARG A 168 -1.69 -18.52 -13.00
N VAL A 169 -2.30 -18.17 -14.13
CA VAL A 169 -2.27 -19.01 -15.34
C VAL A 169 -0.85 -19.04 -15.93
N ALA A 170 -0.21 -17.87 -16.05
CA ALA A 170 1.14 -17.76 -16.61
C ALA A 170 2.18 -18.60 -15.85
N VAL A 171 2.09 -18.61 -14.51
CA VAL A 171 3.01 -19.41 -13.67
C VAL A 171 2.95 -20.91 -13.95
N ARG A 172 1.81 -21.44 -14.39
CA ARG A 172 1.63 -22.87 -14.73
C ARG A 172 2.39 -23.28 -16.00
N HIS A 173 2.76 -22.32 -16.87
CA HIS A 173 3.38 -22.58 -18.15
C HIS A 173 4.86 -22.19 -18.15
N ARG A 174 5.77 -23.19 -18.23
CA ARG A 174 7.23 -22.97 -18.20
C ARG A 174 7.72 -21.96 -19.25
N TRP A 175 7.17 -22.01 -20.46
CA TRP A 175 7.55 -21.10 -21.54
C TRP A 175 7.13 -19.64 -21.28
N ILE A 176 6.00 -19.40 -20.60
CA ILE A 176 5.56 -18.06 -20.21
C ILE A 176 6.49 -17.52 -19.13
N ARG A 177 6.85 -18.33 -18.12
CA ARG A 177 7.79 -17.94 -17.07
C ARG A 177 9.15 -17.55 -17.65
N ALA A 178 9.64 -18.27 -18.65
CA ALA A 178 10.92 -17.97 -19.28
C ALA A 178 10.91 -16.66 -20.08
N LYS A 179 9.77 -16.33 -20.75
CA LYS A 179 9.64 -15.14 -21.59
C LYS A 179 9.14 -13.89 -20.86
N LEU A 180 8.38 -14.08 -19.78
CA LEU A 180 7.74 -13.00 -19.03
C LEU A 180 7.94 -13.18 -17.50
N PRO A 181 9.18 -13.15 -17.01
CA PRO A 181 9.48 -13.37 -15.59
C PRO A 181 8.78 -12.35 -14.69
N SER A 182 8.55 -11.12 -15.17
CA SER A 182 7.83 -10.08 -14.42
C SER A 182 6.32 -10.34 -14.22
N MET A 183 5.74 -11.31 -14.92
CA MET A 183 4.35 -11.76 -14.72
C MET A 183 4.26 -12.90 -13.70
N CYS A 184 5.37 -13.48 -13.30
CA CYS A 184 5.39 -14.55 -12.31
C CYS A 184 5.63 -13.98 -10.93
N TYR A 185 5.02 -14.59 -9.89
CA TYR A 185 5.40 -14.28 -8.53
C TYR A 185 6.86 -14.68 -8.31
N PRO A 186 7.73 -13.76 -7.88
CA PRO A 186 9.15 -14.06 -7.79
C PRO A 186 9.43 -15.26 -6.88
N ASP A 187 8.62 -15.53 -5.87
CA ASP A 187 8.96 -16.46 -4.80
C ASP A 187 7.80 -17.31 -4.28
N ALA A 188 7.26 -18.19 -5.13
CA ALA A 188 6.40 -19.29 -4.65
C ALA A 188 7.14 -20.27 -3.71
N GLY A 189 8.44 -20.10 -3.51
CA GLY A 189 9.32 -20.93 -2.70
C GLY A 189 10.31 -20.15 -1.82
N ALA A 190 10.11 -18.84 -1.62
CA ALA A 190 10.98 -18.06 -0.74
C ALA A 190 10.93 -18.62 0.68
N THR A 191 12.09 -18.97 1.20
CA THR A 191 12.27 -19.31 2.61
C THR A 191 12.49 -18.04 3.42
N ARG A 192 12.35 -18.12 4.75
CA ARG A 192 12.68 -16.97 5.64
C ARG A 192 14.14 -16.53 5.52
N ALA A 193 15.05 -17.44 5.13
CA ALA A 193 16.47 -17.13 4.95
C ALA A 193 16.72 -16.24 3.72
N ASP A 194 15.89 -16.39 2.68
CA ASP A 194 16.01 -15.64 1.42
C ASP A 194 15.00 -14.49 1.34
N TYR A 195 14.33 -14.17 2.47
CA TYR A 195 13.27 -13.19 2.49
C TYR A 195 13.76 -11.80 2.14
N HIS A 196 13.21 -11.26 1.05
CA HIS A 196 13.28 -9.84 0.75
C HIS A 196 11.84 -9.34 0.54
N PRO A 197 11.36 -8.36 1.32
CA PRO A 197 9.95 -7.96 1.32
C PRO A 197 9.44 -7.62 -0.08
N TYR A 198 10.23 -6.94 -0.91
CA TYR A 198 9.83 -6.58 -2.28
C TYR A 198 9.78 -7.76 -3.26
N ARG A 199 10.30 -8.94 -2.88
CA ARG A 199 10.25 -10.16 -3.71
C ARG A 199 9.10 -11.08 -3.32
N TYR A 200 8.73 -11.13 -2.03
CA TYR A 200 7.58 -11.90 -1.57
C TYR A 200 6.29 -11.13 -1.88
N HIS A 201 5.39 -11.71 -2.69
CA HIS A 201 4.15 -11.06 -3.09
C HIS A 201 3.04 -12.12 -3.21
N ARG A 202 2.17 -12.20 -2.20
CA ARG A 202 1.14 -13.24 -2.12
C ARG A 202 -0.23 -12.65 -1.76
N PRO A 203 -1.02 -12.19 -2.76
CA PRO A 203 -2.37 -11.71 -2.54
C PRO A 203 -3.28 -12.80 -1.96
N TRP A 204 -4.18 -12.41 -1.08
CA TRP A 204 -5.20 -13.27 -0.51
C TRP A 204 -6.59 -12.95 -1.06
N PRO A 205 -7.52 -13.94 -1.10
CA PRO A 205 -8.93 -13.67 -1.32
C PRO A 205 -9.48 -12.70 -0.25
N ASP A 206 -10.37 -11.80 -0.65
CA ASP A 206 -10.96 -10.79 0.24
C ASP A 206 -11.56 -11.38 1.49
N ARG A 207 -12.30 -12.51 1.35
CA ARG A 207 -12.90 -13.23 2.47
C ARG A 207 -11.87 -13.67 3.51
N ASP A 208 -10.68 -14.08 3.08
CA ASP A 208 -9.62 -14.54 3.98
C ASP A 208 -8.95 -13.35 4.69
N ILE A 209 -8.83 -12.20 4.00
CA ILE A 209 -8.36 -10.94 4.60
C ILE A 209 -9.38 -10.45 5.64
N VAL A 210 -10.67 -10.42 5.30
CA VAL A 210 -11.75 -10.02 6.22
C VAL A 210 -11.76 -10.92 7.45
N ALA A 211 -11.75 -12.24 7.25
CA ALA A 211 -11.74 -13.20 8.36
C ALA A 211 -10.53 -13.02 9.29
N LEU A 212 -9.34 -12.75 8.71
CA LEU A 212 -8.13 -12.47 9.49
C LEU A 212 -8.27 -11.17 10.31
N VAL A 213 -8.72 -10.10 9.68
CA VAL A 213 -8.90 -8.79 10.34
C VAL A 213 -9.91 -8.93 11.49
N GLU A 214 -11.02 -9.63 11.25
CA GLU A 214 -12.03 -9.88 12.30
C GLU A 214 -11.51 -10.78 13.42
N SER A 215 -10.72 -11.80 13.10
CA SER A 215 -10.09 -12.67 14.12
C SER A 215 -9.11 -11.92 15.02
N ALA A 216 -8.53 -10.82 14.56
CA ALA A 216 -7.68 -9.94 15.36
C ALA A 216 -8.48 -8.98 16.27
N GLY A 217 -9.82 -9.05 16.27
CA GLY A 217 -10.71 -8.26 17.10
C GLY A 217 -11.31 -7.01 16.45
N PHE A 218 -11.00 -6.75 15.19
CA PHE A 218 -11.58 -5.64 14.45
C PHE A 218 -13.03 -5.94 14.00
N ARG A 219 -13.80 -4.88 13.77
CA ARG A 219 -15.04 -4.93 13.02
C ARG A 219 -14.81 -4.35 11.63
N VAL A 220 -14.91 -5.17 10.58
CA VAL A 220 -14.83 -4.70 9.20
C VAL A 220 -16.06 -3.85 8.88
N THR A 221 -15.84 -2.63 8.36
CA THR A 221 -16.88 -1.65 8.04
C THR A 221 -17.03 -1.39 6.55
N GLY A 222 -16.07 -1.82 5.73
CA GLY A 222 -16.14 -1.68 4.29
C GLY A 222 -15.07 -2.48 3.57
N VAL A 223 -15.45 -2.95 2.38
CA VAL A 223 -14.54 -3.53 1.40
C VAL A 223 -14.83 -2.88 0.06
N SER A 224 -13.82 -2.33 -0.58
CA SER A 224 -13.95 -1.71 -1.90
C SER A 224 -12.89 -2.24 -2.86
N HIS A 225 -13.23 -2.22 -4.16
CA HIS A 225 -12.32 -2.61 -5.23
C HIS A 225 -12.16 -1.43 -6.17
N PHE A 226 -10.95 -1.15 -6.57
CA PHE A 226 -10.62 0.01 -7.38
C PHE A 226 -9.38 -0.26 -8.23
N LEU A 227 -9.10 0.65 -9.16
CA LEU A 227 -7.94 0.65 -10.02
C LEU A 227 -8.00 -0.41 -11.13
N PHE A 228 -8.21 0.06 -12.36
CA PHE A 228 -8.16 -0.75 -13.58
C PHE A 228 -7.00 -0.38 -14.49
N MET A 229 -6.22 0.65 -14.13
CA MET A 229 -5.05 1.08 -14.89
C MET A 229 -4.02 -0.05 -14.97
N LEU A 230 -3.46 -0.26 -16.16
CA LEU A 230 -2.34 -1.17 -16.35
C LEU A 230 -1.02 -0.39 -16.29
N LYS A 231 -0.01 -0.93 -15.62
CA LYS A 231 1.32 -0.30 -15.48
C LYS A 231 2.03 0.01 -16.81
N SER A 232 1.63 -0.69 -17.87
CA SER A 232 2.14 -0.55 -19.24
C SER A 232 1.27 0.31 -20.15
N THR A 233 0.22 0.98 -19.63
CA THR A 233 -0.63 1.85 -20.43
C THR A 233 0.20 3.00 -21.01
N PRO A 234 0.26 3.14 -22.35
CA PRO A 234 0.94 4.27 -23.00
C PRO A 234 0.30 5.60 -22.60
N ASP A 235 1.09 6.66 -22.55
CA ASP A 235 0.60 8.01 -22.19
C ASP A 235 -0.51 8.51 -23.12
N ALA A 236 -0.47 8.18 -24.40
CA ALA A 236 -1.53 8.51 -25.36
C ALA A 236 -2.89 7.87 -25.01
N LEU A 237 -2.90 6.72 -24.35
CA LEU A 237 -4.09 6.01 -23.93
C LEU A 237 -4.49 6.31 -22.46
N TYR A 238 -3.72 7.13 -21.76
CA TYR A 238 -3.96 7.41 -20.35
C TYR A 238 -5.34 8.03 -20.09
N ALA A 239 -5.71 9.08 -20.83
CA ALA A 239 -6.97 9.79 -20.62
C ALA A 239 -8.21 8.91 -20.90
N PRO A 240 -8.33 8.23 -22.06
CA PRO A 240 -9.45 7.34 -22.30
C PRO A 240 -9.48 6.17 -21.32
N TRP A 241 -8.33 5.60 -20.95
CA TRP A 241 -8.27 4.51 -19.97
C TRP A 241 -8.72 4.96 -18.58
N SER A 242 -8.29 6.15 -18.14
CA SER A 242 -8.73 6.73 -16.86
C SER A 242 -10.25 6.99 -16.81
N ALA A 243 -10.86 7.33 -17.95
CA ALA A 243 -12.32 7.46 -18.05
C ALA A 243 -13.02 6.10 -17.91
N LEU A 244 -12.51 5.07 -18.60
CA LEU A 244 -13.00 3.69 -18.49
C LEU A 244 -12.82 3.11 -17.09
N GLU A 245 -11.72 3.42 -16.41
CA GLU A 245 -11.47 3.04 -15.02
C GLU A 245 -12.58 3.55 -14.10
N ARG A 246 -12.91 4.85 -14.18
CA ARG A 246 -14.01 5.44 -13.39
C ARG A 246 -15.36 4.79 -13.65
N LEU A 247 -15.63 4.40 -14.90
CA LEU A 247 -16.84 3.68 -15.26
C LEU A 247 -16.83 2.26 -14.68
N GLY A 248 -15.71 1.55 -14.79
CA GLY A 248 -15.54 0.20 -14.25
C GLY A 248 -15.72 0.14 -12.74
N GLU A 249 -15.14 1.12 -12.01
CA GLU A 249 -15.29 1.23 -10.55
C GLU A 249 -16.75 1.46 -10.11
N ARG A 250 -17.56 2.11 -10.95
CA ARG A 250 -19.00 2.36 -10.70
C ARG A 250 -19.90 1.19 -11.11
N THR A 251 -19.39 0.26 -11.91
CA THR A 251 -20.18 -0.86 -12.46
C THR A 251 -20.05 -2.08 -11.55
N PRO A 252 -21.10 -2.50 -10.80
CA PRO A 252 -21.03 -3.59 -9.83
C PRO A 252 -20.49 -4.91 -10.40
N LEU A 253 -20.89 -5.25 -11.63
CA LEU A 253 -20.52 -6.52 -12.30
C LEU A 253 -19.01 -6.64 -12.58
N VAL A 254 -18.32 -5.53 -12.85
CA VAL A 254 -16.88 -5.53 -13.19
C VAL A 254 -16.00 -5.06 -12.06
N ARG A 255 -16.53 -4.29 -11.11
CA ARG A 255 -15.75 -3.71 -10.00
C ARG A 255 -14.94 -4.76 -9.23
N GLY A 256 -15.49 -5.94 -8.97
CA GLY A 256 -14.82 -7.05 -8.31
C GLY A 256 -13.56 -7.57 -9.03
N SER A 257 -13.35 -7.22 -10.31
CA SER A 257 -12.16 -7.57 -11.08
C SER A 257 -11.08 -6.47 -11.10
N ALA A 258 -11.27 -5.36 -10.39
CA ALA A 258 -10.30 -4.29 -10.23
C ALA A 258 -8.98 -4.79 -9.62
N ALA A 259 -7.89 -4.10 -9.86
CA ALA A 259 -6.55 -4.57 -9.52
C ALA A 259 -6.25 -4.57 -8.01
N THR A 260 -6.91 -3.72 -7.24
CA THR A 260 -6.64 -3.52 -5.80
C THR A 260 -7.92 -3.63 -4.99
N VAL A 261 -7.83 -4.22 -3.81
CA VAL A 261 -8.87 -4.24 -2.78
C VAL A 261 -8.45 -3.33 -1.63
N CYS A 262 -9.39 -2.58 -1.07
CA CYS A 262 -9.22 -1.82 0.17
C CYS A 262 -10.19 -2.35 1.23
N VAL A 263 -9.67 -2.67 2.41
CA VAL A 263 -10.43 -3.11 3.57
C VAL A 263 -10.35 -2.05 4.65
N VAL A 264 -11.51 -1.64 5.15
CA VAL A 264 -11.65 -0.66 6.23
C VAL A 264 -12.25 -1.36 7.45
N ALA A 265 -11.58 -1.23 8.58
CA ALA A 265 -12.03 -1.83 9.83
C ALA A 265 -11.88 -0.86 11.00
N ARG A 266 -12.63 -1.11 12.06
CA ARG A 266 -12.57 -0.34 13.32
C ARG A 266 -12.23 -1.24 14.49
N LYS A 267 -11.39 -0.74 15.39
CA LYS A 267 -11.26 -1.31 16.74
C LYS A 267 -12.51 -0.94 17.52
N PRO A 268 -13.24 -1.89 18.13
CA PRO A 268 -14.36 -1.58 19.02
C PRO A 268 -13.97 -0.61 20.13
N SER A 269 -14.98 0.16 20.62
CA SER A 269 -14.81 1.12 21.72
C SER A 269 -14.66 0.41 23.05
#